data_1060c11dcaf7d9eb185e337441e2846e
#
_entry.id   1060c11dcaf7d9eb185e337441e2846e
#
_cell.length_a   1.000
_cell.length_b   1.000
_cell.length_c   1.000
_cell.angle_alpha   90.00
_cell.angle_beta   90.00
_cell.angle_gamma   90.00
#
_symmetry.space_group_name_H-M   'P 1'
#
loop_
_entity.id
_entity.type
_entity.pdbx_description
1 polymer ?
#
loop_
_entity_poly.entity_id
_entity_poly.type
_entity_poly.pdbx_seq_one_letter_code
_entity_poly.pdbx_strand_id
1 'polypeptide(L)'
;MLDFLRDLAKRTKPFAEQDFAAVQAFARDTLAIENPQPWDLVYASEKLRQAKYSFSETEVKKYFPVGRVLLGLFAQIKRLYGVDFTEKTVPVWHPDVRYFELSQNGAHIGGVYMDLYAREGKRGGA
;
A
#
# COMPACT_ATOMS: atom_id res chain seq x y z
N MET A 1 2.43 12.02 -24.84
CA MET A 1 2.20 11.81 -23.38
C MET A 1 1.00 12.61 -22.86
N LEU A 2 0.91 13.93 -23.06
CA LEU A 2 -0.21 14.75 -22.58
C LEU A 2 -1.57 14.31 -23.16
N ASP A 3 -1.64 13.97 -24.44
CA ASP A 3 -2.89 13.54 -25.08
C ASP A 3 -3.37 12.19 -24.53
N PHE A 4 -2.45 11.27 -24.23
CA PHE A 4 -2.77 10.02 -23.55
C PHE A 4 -3.36 10.28 -22.15
N LEU A 5 -2.77 11.17 -21.36
CA LEU A 5 -3.28 11.50 -20.03
C LEU A 5 -4.65 12.18 -20.09
N ARG A 6 -4.86 13.06 -21.08
CA ARG A 6 -6.17 13.72 -21.29
C ARG A 6 -7.26 12.73 -21.70
N ASP A 7 -6.93 11.80 -22.62
CA ASP A 7 -7.85 10.74 -23.03
C ASP A 7 -8.20 9.82 -21.85
N LEU A 8 -7.20 9.42 -21.07
CA LEU A 8 -7.42 8.62 -19.86
C LEU A 8 -8.33 9.35 -18.87
N ALA A 9 -8.04 10.61 -18.56
CA ALA A 9 -8.87 11.43 -17.67
C ALA A 9 -10.32 11.56 -18.18
N LYS A 10 -10.50 11.78 -19.49
CA LYS A 10 -11.83 11.86 -20.10
C LYS A 10 -12.62 10.56 -19.98
N ARG A 11 -11.96 9.42 -20.17
CA ARG A 11 -12.60 8.10 -20.06
C ARG A 11 -12.92 7.71 -18.62
N THR A 12 -12.07 8.06 -17.67
CA THR A 12 -12.25 7.66 -16.26
C THR A 12 -13.18 8.60 -15.49
N LYS A 13 -13.32 9.85 -15.93
CA LYS A 13 -14.14 10.85 -15.23
C LYS A 13 -15.58 10.40 -14.92
N PRO A 14 -16.35 9.81 -15.86
CA PRO A 14 -17.72 9.37 -15.57
C PRO A 14 -17.79 8.30 -14.46
N PHE A 15 -16.82 7.40 -14.41
CA PHE A 15 -16.74 6.38 -13.36
C PHE A 15 -16.38 6.98 -12.01
N ALA A 16 -15.43 7.91 -11.99
CA ALA A 16 -15.06 8.62 -10.76
C ALA A 16 -16.24 9.45 -10.21
N GLU A 17 -17.01 10.10 -11.07
CA GLU A 17 -18.22 10.84 -10.68
C GLU A 17 -19.30 9.90 -10.11
N GLN A 18 -19.48 8.72 -10.71
CA GLN A 18 -20.40 7.70 -10.21
C GLN A 18 -19.95 7.13 -8.86
N ASP A 19 -18.67 6.82 -8.69
CA ASP A 19 -18.13 6.32 -7.43
C ASP A 19 -18.24 7.39 -6.33
N PHE A 20 -17.95 8.64 -6.66
CA PHE A 20 -18.08 9.76 -5.72
C PHE A 20 -19.53 9.97 -5.27
N ALA A 21 -20.48 9.93 -6.20
CA ALA A 21 -21.90 10.03 -5.89
C ALA A 21 -22.36 8.88 -4.97
N ALA A 22 -21.85 7.66 -5.17
CA ALA A 22 -22.15 6.52 -4.31
C ALA A 22 -21.63 6.72 -2.89
N VAL A 23 -20.41 7.27 -2.71
CA VAL A 23 -19.87 7.60 -1.38
C VAL A 23 -20.70 8.69 -0.70
N GLN A 24 -21.09 9.75 -1.42
CA GLN A 24 -21.90 10.83 -0.88
C GLN A 24 -23.29 10.33 -0.46
N ALA A 25 -23.94 9.51 -1.28
CA ALA A 25 -25.23 8.90 -0.94
C ALA A 25 -25.13 8.04 0.31
N PHE A 26 -24.11 7.19 0.40
CA PHE A 26 -23.88 6.35 1.58
C PHE A 26 -23.60 7.18 2.85
N ALA A 27 -22.82 8.26 2.72
CA ALA A 27 -22.53 9.16 3.83
C ALA A 27 -23.83 9.78 4.38
N ARG A 28 -24.71 10.27 3.52
CA ARG A 28 -25.98 10.86 3.88
C ARG A 28 -26.97 9.82 4.43
N ASP A 29 -27.19 8.76 3.68
CA ASP A 29 -28.31 7.84 3.92
C ASP A 29 -28.02 6.83 5.03
N THR A 30 -26.74 6.49 5.26
CA THR A 30 -26.31 5.45 6.22
C THR A 30 -25.57 6.04 7.42
N LEU A 31 -24.73 7.07 7.21
CA LEU A 31 -23.90 7.65 8.27
C LEU A 31 -24.48 8.94 8.85
N ALA A 32 -25.63 9.42 8.34
CA ALA A 32 -26.28 10.68 8.73
C ALA A 32 -25.38 11.92 8.58
N ILE A 33 -24.45 11.90 7.61
CA ILE A 33 -23.60 13.03 7.26
C ILE A 33 -24.21 13.72 6.03
N GLU A 34 -25.05 14.73 6.26
CA GLU A 34 -25.82 15.38 5.18
C GLU A 34 -24.92 16.10 4.15
N ASN A 35 -23.84 16.74 4.61
CA ASN A 35 -22.92 17.48 3.76
C ASN A 35 -21.47 17.03 4.03
N PRO A 36 -21.04 15.87 3.46
CA PRO A 36 -19.72 15.32 3.70
C PRO A 36 -18.62 16.25 3.18
N GLN A 37 -17.73 16.62 4.06
CA GLN A 37 -16.55 17.44 3.76
C GLN A 37 -15.39 16.53 3.27
N PRO A 38 -14.32 17.09 2.67
CA PRO A 38 -13.21 16.29 2.16
C PRO A 38 -12.60 15.29 3.16
N TRP A 39 -12.57 15.62 4.44
CA TRP A 39 -12.07 14.73 5.50
C TRP A 39 -13.03 13.60 5.86
N ASP A 40 -14.33 13.73 5.59
CA ASP A 40 -15.35 12.70 5.83
C ASP A 40 -15.34 11.63 4.73
N LEU A 41 -14.88 11.98 3.52
CA LEU A 41 -14.96 11.12 2.36
C LEU A 41 -14.15 9.83 2.52
N VAL A 42 -12.96 9.91 3.14
CA VAL A 42 -12.12 8.74 3.39
C VAL A 42 -12.83 7.77 4.35
N TYR A 43 -13.41 8.30 5.42
CA TYR A 43 -14.19 7.51 6.37
C TYR A 43 -15.43 6.87 5.72
N ALA A 44 -16.20 7.67 4.99
CA ALA A 44 -17.42 7.21 4.31
C ALA A 44 -17.12 6.14 3.25
N SER A 45 -16.03 6.32 2.47
CA SER A 45 -15.62 5.35 1.46
C SER A 45 -15.19 4.02 2.08
N GLU A 46 -14.47 4.03 3.20
CA GLU A 46 -14.10 2.83 3.94
C GLU A 46 -15.33 2.09 4.49
N LYS A 47 -16.29 2.84 5.04
CA LYS A 47 -17.54 2.26 5.52
C LYS A 47 -18.40 1.67 4.40
N LEU A 48 -18.48 2.36 3.26
CA LEU A 48 -19.15 1.84 2.07
C LEU A 48 -18.47 0.56 1.57
N ARG A 49 -17.14 0.50 1.55
CA ARG A 49 -16.37 -0.69 1.16
C ARG A 49 -16.64 -1.86 2.11
N GLN A 50 -16.66 -1.62 3.42
CA GLN A 50 -17.02 -2.63 4.42
C GLN A 50 -18.45 -3.15 4.21
N ALA A 51 -19.41 -2.26 3.96
CA ALA A 51 -20.79 -2.65 3.70
C ALA A 51 -20.96 -3.46 2.41
N LYS A 52 -20.26 -3.09 1.33
CA LYS A 52 -20.35 -3.79 0.04
C LYS A 52 -19.67 -5.16 0.03
N TYR A 53 -18.51 -5.27 0.68
CA TYR A 53 -17.65 -6.44 0.52
C TYR A 53 -17.51 -7.29 1.79
N SER A 54 -18.12 -6.85 2.89
CA SER A 54 -18.16 -7.58 4.17
C SER A 54 -16.79 -7.93 4.76
N PHE A 55 -15.73 -7.16 4.43
CA PHE A 55 -14.42 -7.34 5.02
C PHE A 55 -13.79 -6.00 5.44
N SER A 56 -12.90 -6.06 6.41
CA SER A 56 -12.10 -4.92 6.85
C SER A 56 -10.63 -5.10 6.49
N GLU A 57 -9.90 -3.99 6.29
CA GLU A 57 -8.43 -4.05 6.12
C GLU A 57 -7.73 -4.75 7.28
N THR A 58 -8.22 -4.55 8.49
CA THR A 58 -7.66 -5.18 9.69
C THR A 58 -7.75 -6.70 9.61
N GLU A 59 -8.80 -7.22 9.02
CA GLU A 59 -8.97 -8.66 8.84
C GLU A 59 -8.07 -9.21 7.75
N VAL A 60 -7.98 -8.52 6.62
CA VAL A 60 -7.09 -8.87 5.51
C VAL A 60 -5.61 -8.83 5.93
N LYS A 61 -5.20 -7.85 6.73
CA LYS A 61 -3.82 -7.74 7.24
C LYS A 61 -3.33 -8.98 7.99
N LYS A 62 -4.22 -9.74 8.62
CA LYS A 62 -3.86 -10.99 9.32
C LYS A 62 -3.28 -12.05 8.38
N TYR A 63 -3.65 -12.03 7.11
CA TYR A 63 -3.17 -12.96 6.09
C TYR A 63 -1.84 -12.54 5.45
N PHE A 64 -1.37 -11.33 5.73
CA PHE A 64 -0.14 -10.75 5.18
C PHE A 64 0.89 -10.39 6.26
N PRO A 65 1.34 -11.37 7.08
CA PRO A 65 2.39 -11.07 8.05
C PRO A 65 3.68 -10.72 7.31
N VAL A 66 4.34 -9.65 7.76
CA VAL A 66 5.54 -9.06 7.12
C VAL A 66 6.59 -10.11 6.75
N GLY A 67 6.86 -11.05 7.64
CA GLY A 67 7.86 -12.09 7.35
C GLY A 67 7.52 -12.95 6.13
N ARG A 68 6.25 -13.34 5.95
CA ARG A 68 5.80 -14.11 4.78
C ARG A 68 5.82 -13.26 3.52
N VAL A 69 5.41 -11.99 3.61
CA VAL A 69 5.43 -11.07 2.48
C VAL A 69 6.85 -10.86 1.97
N LEU A 70 7.82 -10.66 2.86
CA LEU A 70 9.22 -10.51 2.48
C LEU A 70 9.79 -11.77 1.84
N LEU A 71 9.50 -12.95 2.39
CA LEU A 71 9.93 -14.21 1.78
C LEU A 71 9.35 -14.38 0.37
N GLY A 72 8.07 -14.05 0.18
CA GLY A 72 7.43 -14.07 -1.13
C GLY A 72 8.07 -13.08 -2.10
N LEU A 73 8.35 -11.86 -1.65
CA LEU A 73 9.03 -10.82 -2.43
C LEU A 73 10.42 -11.29 -2.88
N PHE A 74 11.23 -11.83 -1.96
CA PHE A 74 12.59 -12.31 -2.27
C PHE A 74 12.56 -13.48 -3.25
N ALA A 75 11.65 -14.42 -3.05
CA ALA A 75 11.47 -15.54 -3.99
C ALA A 75 11.09 -15.06 -5.40
N GLN A 76 10.21 -14.06 -5.50
CA GLN A 76 9.80 -13.49 -6.78
C GLN A 76 10.95 -12.73 -7.46
N ILE A 77 11.72 -11.93 -6.72
CA ILE A 77 12.89 -11.21 -7.24
C ILE A 77 13.97 -12.21 -7.70
N LYS A 78 14.21 -13.26 -6.93
CA LYS A 78 15.12 -14.32 -7.34
C LYS A 78 14.68 -14.97 -8.65
N ARG A 79 13.40 -15.29 -8.79
CA ARG A 79 12.84 -15.90 -10.00
C ARG A 79 12.97 -15.00 -11.23
N LEU A 80 12.73 -13.68 -11.07
CA LEU A 80 12.72 -12.74 -12.20
C LEU A 80 14.12 -12.25 -12.58
N TYR A 81 14.97 -12.01 -11.58
CA TYR A 81 16.25 -11.32 -11.76
C TYR A 81 17.46 -12.12 -11.32
N GLY A 82 17.28 -13.30 -10.72
CA GLY A 82 18.40 -14.11 -10.20
C GLY A 82 19.10 -13.49 -8.99
N VAL A 83 18.43 -12.56 -8.27
CA VAL A 83 19.02 -11.86 -7.12
C VAL A 83 18.64 -12.56 -5.82
N ASP A 84 19.63 -12.88 -5.01
CA ASP A 84 19.48 -13.42 -3.67
C ASP A 84 19.55 -12.32 -2.61
N PHE A 85 18.73 -12.46 -1.55
CA PHE A 85 18.70 -11.60 -0.38
C PHE A 85 19.22 -12.38 0.83
N THR A 86 20.26 -11.87 1.48
CA THR A 86 20.81 -12.45 2.70
C THR A 86 20.75 -11.42 3.82
N GLU A 87 20.02 -11.73 4.88
CA GLU A 87 19.94 -10.83 6.03
C GLU A 87 21.30 -10.79 6.76
N LYS A 88 21.76 -9.59 7.09
CA LYS A 88 23.02 -9.34 7.81
C LYS A 88 22.79 -8.44 9.00
N THR A 89 23.50 -8.70 10.06
CA THR A 89 23.55 -7.81 11.22
C THR A 89 24.55 -6.69 10.95
N VAL A 90 24.06 -5.47 10.89
CA VAL A 90 24.84 -4.25 10.67
C VAL A 90 24.39 -3.17 11.64
N PRO A 91 25.16 -2.09 11.86
CA PRO A 91 24.68 -0.94 12.61
C PRO A 91 23.43 -0.33 11.93
N VAL A 92 22.36 -0.16 12.69
CA VAL A 92 21.09 0.41 12.25
C VAL A 92 20.64 1.51 13.20
N TRP A 93 19.81 2.43 12.74
CA TRP A 93 19.31 3.59 13.51
C TRP A 93 18.09 3.26 14.38
N HIS A 94 17.50 2.07 14.20
CA HIS A 94 16.35 1.61 14.99
C HIS A 94 16.29 0.08 14.98
N PRO A 95 15.91 -0.58 16.09
CA PRO A 95 15.90 -2.05 16.19
C PRO A 95 14.96 -2.75 15.18
N ASP A 96 13.94 -2.08 14.70
CA ASP A 96 13.03 -2.64 13.68
C ASP A 96 13.58 -2.57 12.25
N VAL A 97 14.70 -1.91 12.02
CA VAL A 97 15.34 -1.82 10.71
C VAL A 97 16.11 -3.09 10.43
N ARG A 98 15.86 -3.67 9.28
CA ARG A 98 16.57 -4.88 8.81
C ARG A 98 17.43 -4.53 7.61
N TYR A 99 18.60 -5.12 7.52
CA TYR A 99 19.50 -4.98 6.37
C TYR A 99 19.64 -6.29 5.63
N PHE A 100 19.54 -6.21 4.31
CA PHE A 100 19.73 -7.36 3.42
C PHE A 100 20.83 -7.04 2.40
N GLU A 101 21.80 -7.93 2.34
CA GLU A 101 22.80 -7.94 1.29
C GLU A 101 22.21 -8.61 0.05
N LEU A 102 22.44 -8.01 -1.11
CA LEU A 102 21.98 -8.50 -2.40
C LEU A 102 23.16 -9.11 -3.17
N SER A 103 22.96 -10.30 -3.70
CA SER A 103 23.95 -10.97 -4.55
C SER A 103 23.29 -11.54 -5.80
N GLN A 104 24.06 -11.61 -6.88
CA GLN A 104 23.66 -12.26 -8.12
C GLN A 104 24.79 -13.14 -8.62
N ASN A 105 24.50 -14.42 -8.90
CA ASN A 105 25.50 -15.43 -9.26
C ASN A 105 26.69 -15.51 -8.27
N GLY A 106 26.41 -15.30 -6.97
CA GLY A 106 27.41 -15.28 -5.91
C GLY A 106 28.21 -13.98 -5.79
N ALA A 107 28.05 -13.03 -6.69
CA ALA A 107 28.70 -11.72 -6.61
C ALA A 107 27.82 -10.73 -5.84
N HIS A 108 28.42 -9.97 -4.92
CA HIS A 108 27.75 -8.88 -4.23
C HIS A 108 27.39 -7.75 -5.21
N ILE A 109 26.14 -7.31 -5.21
CA ILE A 109 25.63 -6.25 -6.09
C ILE A 109 25.07 -5.03 -5.33
N GLY A 110 24.84 -5.14 -4.02
CA GLY A 110 24.35 -4.03 -3.22
C GLY A 110 23.77 -4.45 -1.89
N GLY A 111 23.11 -3.52 -1.23
CA GLY A 111 22.41 -3.76 0.02
C GLY A 111 21.20 -2.85 0.18
N VAL A 112 20.22 -3.30 0.95
CA VAL A 112 19.00 -2.55 1.22
C VAL A 112 18.66 -2.56 2.70
N TYR A 113 18.37 -1.38 3.24
CA TYR A 113 17.77 -1.23 4.56
C TYR A 113 16.25 -1.21 4.42
N MET A 114 15.58 -2.06 5.16
CA MET A 114 14.11 -2.12 5.21
C MET A 114 13.63 -1.56 6.53
N ASP A 115 13.12 -0.34 6.49
CA ASP A 115 12.52 0.37 7.61
C ASP A 115 11.00 0.44 7.41
N LEU A 116 10.30 -0.67 7.73
CA LEU A 116 8.92 -0.91 7.29
C LEU A 116 7.86 -0.39 8.27
N TYR A 117 8.22 -0.11 9.52
CA TYR A 117 7.23 0.22 10.55
C TYR A 117 7.13 1.73 10.77
N ALA A 118 5.89 2.19 10.96
CA ALA A 118 5.63 3.55 11.39
C ALA A 118 6.07 3.75 12.85
N ARG A 119 6.63 4.92 13.16
CA ARG A 119 6.99 5.34 14.51
C ARG A 119 7.01 6.85 14.61
N GLU A 120 7.08 7.37 15.83
CA GLU A 120 7.18 8.80 16.07
C GLU A 120 8.41 9.40 15.36
N GLY A 121 8.25 10.55 14.75
CA GLY A 121 9.29 11.27 14.02
C GLY A 121 9.64 10.72 12.64
N LYS A 122 9.09 9.57 12.25
CA LYS A 122 9.30 9.00 10.91
C LYS A 122 8.25 9.52 9.94
N ARG A 123 8.69 10.10 8.82
CA ARG A 123 7.79 10.46 7.71
C ARG A 123 7.30 9.19 7.02
N GLY A 124 5.99 9.13 6.77
CA GLY A 124 5.40 8.10 5.93
C GLY A 124 5.64 8.42 4.45
N GLY A 125 5.55 7.38 3.64
CA GLY A 125 5.72 7.47 2.19
C GLY A 125 7.12 7.03 1.74
N ALA A 126 7.22 6.68 0.46
CA ALA A 126 8.47 6.39 -0.25
C ALA A 126 8.82 7.59 -1.12
#